data_cc51bd435a02062632de633c28de2c20
#
_entry.id   cc51bd435a02062632de633c28de2c20
#
_cell.length_a   1.000
_cell.length_b   1.000
_cell.length_c   1.000
_cell.angle_alpha   90.00
_cell.angle_beta   90.00
_cell.angle_gamma   90.00
#
_symmetry.space_group_name_H-M   'P 1'
#
loop_
_entity.id
_entity.type
_entity.pdbx_description
1 polymer ?
#
loop_
_entity_poly.entity_id
_entity_poly.type
_entity_poly.pdbx_seq_one_letter_code
_entity_poly.pdbx_strand_id
1 'polypeptide(L)'
;ILKEKDAVFGRTADGGYHLVGMKRPIPEAFGLKQYGHSHVFEDTLKELSDAGINVGFTTKHQVMDTPEDLQCYRQRMRQDRRLQNSHTGRYLAANVKISVIIPVYNEAKTIEAMKKQLYPYRSRCEILFVDGGSTDGTPEMIGPDFKLLRSEKGRANQMNLGAEESHGDILFFLHCDSELPPRPLEEIRRVMKDHSAGCFG
;
A
#
# COMPACT_ATOMS: atom_id res chain seq x y z
N ILE A 1 -29.79 -9.16 18.04
CA ILE A 1 -29.95 -10.14 16.95
C ILE A 1 -30.14 -11.54 17.54
N LEU A 2 -29.23 -12.03 18.39
CA LEU A 2 -29.33 -13.37 18.99
C LEU A 2 -30.58 -13.58 19.89
N LYS A 3 -31.31 -12.55 20.30
CA LYS A 3 -32.59 -12.74 21.03
C LYS A 3 -33.63 -13.45 20.16
N GLU A 4 -33.64 -13.19 18.87
CA GLU A 4 -34.65 -13.65 17.90
C GLU A 4 -34.11 -14.66 16.89
N LYS A 5 -32.81 -14.86 16.82
CA LYS A 5 -32.11 -15.71 15.85
C LYS A 5 -31.34 -16.82 16.58
N ASP A 6 -31.16 -17.97 15.93
CA ASP A 6 -30.39 -19.09 16.48
C ASP A 6 -28.91 -18.89 16.34
N ALA A 7 -28.50 -18.29 15.20
CA ALA A 7 -27.13 -17.91 14.90
C ALA A 7 -27.06 -16.51 14.33
N VAL A 8 -25.88 -15.87 14.43
CA VAL A 8 -25.57 -14.60 13.79
C VAL A 8 -24.20 -14.66 13.14
N PHE A 9 -24.11 -14.12 11.93
CA PHE A 9 -22.87 -14.07 11.18
C PHE A 9 -22.48 -12.64 10.83
N GLY A 10 -21.17 -12.35 10.92
CA GLY A 10 -20.56 -11.15 10.37
C GLY A 10 -19.93 -11.48 9.02
N ARG A 11 -20.60 -11.05 7.94
CA ARG A 11 -20.14 -11.30 6.55
C ARG A 11 -18.92 -10.48 6.20
N THR A 12 -18.05 -11.02 5.33
CA THR A 12 -16.93 -10.31 4.72
C THR A 12 -17.18 -10.01 3.24
N ALA A 13 -16.39 -9.10 2.69
CA ALA A 13 -16.58 -8.66 1.30
C ALA A 13 -16.15 -9.72 0.28
N ASP A 14 -15.22 -10.58 0.66
CA ASP A 14 -14.62 -11.67 -0.12
C ASP A 14 -15.47 -12.95 -0.19
N GLY A 15 -16.68 -12.93 0.41
CA GLY A 15 -17.59 -14.09 0.43
C GLY A 15 -17.41 -15.04 1.60
N GLY A 16 -16.63 -14.64 2.61
CA GLY A 16 -16.47 -15.33 3.88
C GLY A 16 -17.28 -14.72 5.04
N TYR A 17 -16.87 -15.03 6.25
CA TYR A 17 -17.38 -14.44 7.48
C TYR A 17 -16.26 -14.31 8.54
N HIS A 18 -16.30 -13.25 9.33
CA HIS A 18 -15.31 -12.93 10.37
C HIS A 18 -15.86 -13.15 11.79
N LEU A 19 -17.14 -13.36 11.92
CA LEU A 19 -17.83 -13.53 13.21
C LEU A 19 -18.92 -14.56 13.08
N VAL A 20 -18.99 -15.45 14.07
CA VAL A 20 -20.11 -16.38 14.29
C VAL A 20 -20.52 -16.32 15.76
N GLY A 21 -21.80 -16.08 16.01
CA GLY A 21 -22.40 -16.19 17.34
C GLY A 21 -23.57 -17.16 17.30
N MET A 22 -23.72 -18.02 18.33
CA MET A 22 -24.75 -19.04 18.39
C MET A 22 -25.34 -19.13 19.79
N LYS A 23 -26.64 -19.43 19.90
CA LYS A 23 -27.30 -19.71 21.19
C LYS A 23 -26.95 -21.08 21.78
N ARG A 24 -26.64 -22.03 20.93
CA ARG A 24 -26.25 -23.41 21.22
C ARG A 24 -25.27 -23.89 20.18
N PRO A 25 -24.52 -24.97 20.40
CA PRO A 25 -23.71 -25.57 19.35
C PRO A 25 -24.56 -25.93 18.13
N ILE A 26 -24.10 -25.50 16.94
CA ILE A 26 -24.72 -25.76 15.64
C ILE A 26 -23.62 -26.34 14.73
N PRO A 27 -23.45 -27.68 14.71
CA PRO A 27 -22.39 -28.33 13.92
C PRO A 27 -22.48 -28.00 12.41
N GLU A 28 -23.67 -27.79 11.91
CA GLU A 28 -23.96 -27.46 10.51
C GLU A 28 -23.28 -26.15 10.07
N ALA A 29 -23.02 -25.24 11.02
CA ALA A 29 -22.29 -24.00 10.72
C ALA A 29 -20.82 -24.24 10.28
N PHE A 30 -20.28 -25.42 10.56
CA PHE A 30 -18.89 -25.80 10.30
C PHE A 30 -18.79 -27.13 9.52
N GLY A 31 -19.89 -27.59 8.98
CA GLY A 31 -19.99 -28.87 8.24
C GLY A 31 -19.40 -28.86 6.85
N LEU A 32 -18.97 -27.71 6.33
CA LEU A 32 -18.40 -27.59 4.99
C LEU A 32 -17.12 -28.44 4.86
N LYS A 33 -16.99 -29.10 3.71
CA LYS A 33 -15.83 -29.91 3.39
C LYS A 33 -14.67 -29.09 2.82
N GLN A 34 -14.95 -27.88 2.35
CA GLN A 34 -13.97 -27.00 1.71
C GLN A 34 -14.17 -25.55 2.15
N TYR A 35 -13.07 -24.91 2.52
CA TYR A 35 -13.00 -23.50 2.90
C TYR A 35 -12.02 -22.76 1.98
N GLY A 36 -11.95 -21.44 2.06
CA GLY A 36 -10.98 -20.64 1.33
C GLY A 36 -11.40 -20.29 -0.11
N HIS A 37 -12.69 -20.26 -0.38
CA HIS A 37 -13.25 -19.80 -1.67
C HIS A 37 -14.31 -18.70 -1.43
N SER A 38 -14.67 -17.97 -2.48
CA SER A 38 -15.56 -16.79 -2.41
C SER A 38 -17.04 -17.10 -2.08
N HIS A 39 -17.44 -18.36 -2.01
CA HIS A 39 -18.82 -18.81 -1.72
C HIS A 39 -18.97 -19.50 -0.37
N VAL A 40 -17.94 -19.50 0.48
CA VAL A 40 -17.97 -20.18 1.80
C VAL A 40 -19.19 -19.78 2.62
N PHE A 41 -19.52 -18.49 2.63
CA PHE A 41 -20.66 -18.00 3.40
C PHE A 41 -22.01 -18.45 2.83
N GLU A 42 -22.16 -18.45 1.51
CA GLU A 42 -23.37 -18.90 0.82
C GLU A 42 -23.61 -20.40 1.05
N ASP A 43 -22.57 -21.21 0.96
CA ASP A 43 -22.64 -22.65 1.21
C ASP A 43 -22.97 -22.93 2.67
N THR A 44 -22.37 -22.19 3.61
CA THR A 44 -22.71 -22.29 5.05
C THR A 44 -24.18 -21.92 5.30
N LEU A 45 -24.70 -20.88 4.67
CA LEU A 45 -26.10 -20.49 4.78
C LEU A 45 -27.05 -21.54 4.28
N LYS A 46 -26.68 -22.23 3.20
CA LYS A 46 -27.49 -23.33 2.65
C LYS A 46 -27.58 -24.48 3.64
N GLU A 47 -26.47 -24.94 4.19
CA GLU A 47 -26.44 -26.00 5.23
C GLU A 47 -27.31 -25.63 6.46
N LEU A 48 -27.21 -24.38 6.90
CA LEU A 48 -28.00 -23.88 8.04
C LEU A 48 -29.50 -23.79 7.71
N SER A 49 -29.83 -23.36 6.50
CA SER A 49 -31.21 -23.29 6.01
C SER A 49 -31.83 -24.69 5.92
N ASP A 50 -31.11 -25.66 5.36
CA ASP A 50 -31.53 -27.04 5.23
C ASP A 50 -31.75 -27.70 6.60
N ALA A 51 -31.00 -27.26 7.63
CA ALA A 51 -31.16 -27.66 9.02
C ALA A 51 -32.23 -26.88 9.77
N GLY A 52 -32.94 -25.94 9.14
CA GLY A 52 -33.99 -25.13 9.76
C GLY A 52 -33.49 -24.09 10.76
N ILE A 53 -32.22 -23.71 10.71
CA ILE A 53 -31.59 -22.74 11.61
C ILE A 53 -31.89 -21.31 11.16
N ASN A 54 -32.45 -20.51 12.05
CA ASN A 54 -32.76 -19.10 11.76
C ASN A 54 -31.54 -18.20 11.99
N VAL A 55 -31.01 -17.62 10.89
CA VAL A 55 -29.76 -16.85 10.88
C VAL A 55 -30.03 -15.35 10.83
N GLY A 56 -29.27 -14.58 11.61
CA GLY A 56 -29.19 -13.12 11.56
C GLY A 56 -27.83 -12.65 11.07
N PHE A 57 -27.73 -11.38 10.65
CA PHE A 57 -26.49 -10.82 10.11
C PHE A 57 -26.10 -9.53 10.83
N THR A 58 -24.80 -9.33 11.01
CA THR A 58 -24.23 -8.03 11.34
C THR A 58 -23.91 -7.23 10.07
N THR A 59 -23.43 -6.02 10.25
CA THR A 59 -22.90 -5.20 9.16
C THR A 59 -21.78 -5.94 8.43
N LYS A 60 -21.77 -5.85 7.10
CA LYS A 60 -20.70 -6.42 6.26
C LYS A 60 -19.39 -5.69 6.53
N HIS A 61 -18.33 -6.44 6.73
CA HIS A 61 -16.98 -5.89 6.94
C HIS A 61 -16.03 -6.30 5.81
N GLN A 62 -15.02 -5.47 5.59
CA GLN A 62 -13.89 -5.82 4.73
C GLN A 62 -12.74 -6.27 5.63
N VAL A 63 -12.21 -7.45 5.38
CA VAL A 63 -10.96 -7.93 5.99
C VAL A 63 -9.77 -7.41 5.19
N MET A 64 -8.59 -7.40 5.80
CA MET A 64 -7.34 -7.00 5.19
C MET A 64 -6.42 -8.21 5.12
N ASP A 65 -6.52 -8.98 4.06
CA ASP A 65 -5.74 -10.21 3.86
C ASP A 65 -4.76 -10.09 2.68
N THR A 66 -4.98 -9.09 1.81
CA THR A 66 -4.18 -8.88 0.60
C THR A 66 -3.57 -7.47 0.56
N PRO A 67 -2.53 -7.24 -0.26
CA PRO A 67 -2.00 -5.90 -0.52
C PRO A 67 -3.05 -4.93 -1.06
N GLU A 68 -3.98 -5.41 -1.87
CA GLU A 68 -5.09 -4.63 -2.46
C GLU A 68 -6.06 -4.16 -1.37
N ASP A 69 -6.38 -5.01 -0.39
CA ASP A 69 -7.20 -4.63 0.77
C ASP A 69 -6.53 -3.53 1.59
N LEU A 70 -5.22 -3.62 1.79
CA LEU A 70 -4.44 -2.61 2.47
C LEU A 70 -4.48 -1.28 1.72
N GLN A 71 -4.39 -1.31 0.39
CA GLN A 71 -4.48 -0.11 -0.44
C GLN A 71 -5.87 0.53 -0.36
N CYS A 72 -6.93 -0.28 -0.40
CA CYS A 72 -8.31 0.16 -0.20
C CYS A 72 -8.50 0.80 1.20
N TYR A 73 -7.94 0.17 2.25
CA TYR A 73 -7.97 0.72 3.61
C TYR A 73 -7.26 2.08 3.70
N ARG A 74 -6.10 2.24 3.06
CA ARG A 74 -5.38 3.52 3.00
C ARG A 74 -6.17 4.62 2.31
N GLN A 75 -6.89 4.31 1.22
CA GLN A 75 -7.76 5.27 0.55
C GLN A 75 -8.92 5.71 1.46
N ARG A 76 -9.59 4.78 2.12
CA ARG A 76 -10.67 5.08 3.07
C ARG A 76 -10.17 5.89 4.27
N MET A 77 -8.97 5.59 4.77
CA MET A 77 -8.35 6.29 5.89
C MET A 77 -8.15 7.78 5.59
N ARG A 78 -7.93 8.19 4.32
CA ARG A 78 -7.80 9.61 3.94
C ARG A 78 -9.08 10.41 4.22
N GLN A 79 -10.24 9.77 4.22
CA GLN A 79 -11.55 10.41 4.36
C GLN A 79 -12.22 10.15 5.73
N ASP A 80 -11.71 9.21 6.52
CA ASP A 80 -12.32 8.79 7.80
C ASP A 80 -11.32 8.95 8.97
N ARG A 81 -11.58 9.97 9.81
CA ARG A 81 -10.80 10.24 11.02
C ARG A 81 -10.79 9.10 12.03
N ARG A 82 -11.81 8.23 12.05
CA ARG A 82 -11.83 7.08 12.96
C ARG A 82 -10.80 6.06 12.53
N LEU A 83 -10.68 5.82 11.22
CA LEU A 83 -9.66 4.94 10.66
C LEU A 83 -8.26 5.51 10.88
N GLN A 84 -8.06 6.83 10.71
CA GLN A 84 -6.78 7.50 10.98
C GLN A 84 -6.33 7.31 12.44
N ASN A 85 -7.26 7.41 13.39
CA ASN A 85 -7.00 7.28 14.82
C ASN A 85 -6.97 5.84 15.34
N SER A 86 -7.28 4.85 14.49
CA SER A 86 -7.16 3.44 14.85
C SER A 86 -5.68 3.03 15.03
N HIS A 87 -5.42 1.91 15.70
CA HIS A 87 -4.05 1.37 15.82
C HIS A 87 -3.44 1.09 14.45
N THR A 88 -4.20 0.48 13.54
CA THR A 88 -3.78 0.22 12.16
C THR A 88 -3.51 1.52 11.41
N GLY A 89 -4.39 2.51 11.51
CA GLY A 89 -4.21 3.81 10.84
C GLY A 89 -2.95 4.53 11.31
N ARG A 90 -2.69 4.57 12.61
CA ARG A 90 -1.47 5.16 13.18
C ARG A 90 -0.20 4.41 12.75
N TYR A 91 -0.25 3.06 12.72
CA TYR A 91 0.85 2.26 12.23
C TYR A 91 1.16 2.55 10.75
N LEU A 92 0.14 2.58 9.90
CA LEU A 92 0.30 2.87 8.47
C LEU A 92 0.82 4.29 8.23
N ALA A 93 0.31 5.28 8.98
CA ALA A 93 0.79 6.65 8.89
C ALA A 93 2.26 6.81 9.31
N ALA A 94 2.70 6.03 10.31
CA ALA A 94 4.10 6.02 10.76
C ALA A 94 5.04 5.29 9.80
N ASN A 95 4.52 4.33 9.02
CA ASN A 95 5.27 3.46 8.11
C ASN A 95 5.01 3.77 6.62
N VAL A 96 4.74 5.03 6.30
CA VAL A 96 4.60 5.49 4.91
C VAL A 96 5.94 5.33 4.19
N LYS A 97 5.93 4.57 3.10
CA LYS A 97 7.10 4.37 2.23
C LYS A 97 7.23 5.50 1.23
N ILE A 98 8.45 5.92 0.98
CA ILE A 98 8.77 6.95 0.00
C ILE A 98 9.62 6.31 -1.08
N SER A 99 9.30 6.58 -2.36
CA SER A 99 10.14 6.29 -3.50
C SER A 99 10.69 7.61 -4.04
N VAL A 100 12.02 7.73 -4.06
CA VAL A 100 12.74 8.86 -4.64
C VAL A 100 13.07 8.49 -6.08
N ILE A 101 12.59 9.29 -7.03
CA ILE A 101 12.73 9.07 -8.47
C ILE A 101 13.61 10.17 -9.05
N ILE A 102 14.77 9.79 -9.61
CA ILE A 102 15.76 10.71 -10.11
C ILE A 102 15.95 10.47 -11.62
N PRO A 103 15.32 11.30 -12.48
CA PRO A 103 15.59 11.26 -13.91
C PRO A 103 17.00 11.77 -14.19
N VAL A 104 17.81 11.01 -14.96
CA VAL A 104 19.18 11.37 -15.32
C VAL A 104 19.37 11.28 -16.83
N TYR A 105 20.10 12.25 -17.37
CA TYR A 105 20.55 12.22 -18.78
C TYR A 105 21.83 13.03 -18.93
N ASN A 106 22.98 12.34 -19.11
CA ASN A 106 24.30 12.93 -19.18
C ASN A 106 24.66 13.77 -17.93
N GLU A 107 24.56 13.15 -16.77
CA GLU A 107 24.76 13.76 -15.45
C GLU A 107 26.08 13.34 -14.78
N ALA A 108 27.10 12.91 -15.55
CA ALA A 108 28.38 12.46 -15.01
C ALA A 108 29.05 13.46 -14.06
N LYS A 109 28.76 14.77 -14.17
CA LYS A 109 29.31 15.81 -13.31
C LYS A 109 28.60 15.93 -11.95
N THR A 110 27.33 15.59 -11.87
CA THR A 110 26.46 15.81 -10.70
C THR A 110 26.14 14.53 -9.97
N ILE A 111 26.21 13.37 -10.65
CA ILE A 111 25.76 12.07 -10.13
C ILE A 111 26.45 11.66 -8.82
N GLU A 112 27.76 11.87 -8.68
CA GLU A 112 28.48 11.49 -7.45
C GLU A 112 28.06 12.35 -6.25
N ALA A 113 27.80 13.64 -6.44
CA ALA A 113 27.30 14.52 -5.42
C ALA A 113 25.89 14.09 -4.97
N MET A 114 25.01 13.76 -5.92
CA MET A 114 23.67 13.27 -5.65
C MET A 114 23.69 11.92 -4.91
N LYS A 115 24.49 10.96 -5.34
CA LYS A 115 24.68 9.68 -4.65
C LYS A 115 25.11 9.88 -3.20
N LYS A 116 26.07 10.76 -2.95
CA LYS A 116 26.54 11.09 -1.60
C LYS A 116 25.44 11.64 -0.70
N GLN A 117 24.55 12.48 -1.23
CA GLN A 117 23.39 13.00 -0.51
C GLN A 117 22.35 11.89 -0.21
N LEU A 118 22.13 10.97 -1.15
CA LEU A 118 21.12 9.92 -1.04
C LEU A 118 21.58 8.69 -0.22
N TYR A 119 22.87 8.45 -0.13
CA TYR A 119 23.42 7.26 0.52
C TYR A 119 22.93 7.02 1.95
N PRO A 120 22.76 8.03 2.82
CA PRO A 120 22.20 7.84 4.16
C PRO A 120 20.74 7.39 4.19
N TYR A 121 20.03 7.55 3.08
CA TYR A 121 18.59 7.26 3.00
C TYR A 121 18.25 5.92 2.34
N ARG A 122 19.24 5.21 1.75
CA ARG A 122 19.02 3.99 0.98
C ARG A 122 18.33 2.83 1.72
N SER A 123 18.43 2.80 3.06
CA SER A 123 17.73 1.81 3.90
C SER A 123 16.37 2.30 4.42
N ARG A 124 16.01 3.56 4.12
CA ARG A 124 14.83 4.25 4.66
C ARG A 124 13.80 4.60 3.60
N CYS A 125 14.18 4.58 2.33
CA CYS A 125 13.32 4.82 1.18
C CYS A 125 13.81 4.02 -0.02
N GLU A 126 12.94 3.80 -0.99
CA GLU A 126 13.33 3.29 -2.30
C GLU A 126 13.95 4.43 -3.11
N ILE A 127 15.05 4.15 -3.81
CA ILE A 127 15.74 5.14 -4.66
C ILE A 127 15.92 4.56 -6.05
N LEU A 128 15.35 5.26 -7.04
CA LEU A 128 15.28 4.86 -8.43
C LEU A 128 15.96 5.93 -9.31
N PHE A 129 17.08 5.61 -9.91
CA PHE A 129 17.62 6.40 -11.00
C PHE A 129 17.01 5.93 -12.30
N VAL A 130 16.56 6.85 -13.13
CA VAL A 130 15.94 6.54 -14.43
C VAL A 130 16.73 7.23 -15.53
N ASP A 131 17.52 6.44 -16.25
CA ASP A 131 18.39 6.93 -17.32
C ASP A 131 17.65 7.05 -18.64
N GLY A 132 17.76 8.21 -19.29
CA GLY A 132 17.18 8.52 -20.58
C GLY A 132 18.12 8.26 -21.77
N GLY A 133 19.06 7.32 -21.63
CA GLY A 133 20.02 6.96 -22.67
C GLY A 133 21.29 7.83 -22.63
N SER A 134 21.89 8.00 -21.45
CA SER A 134 23.17 8.71 -21.27
C SER A 134 24.30 8.05 -22.02
N THR A 135 25.26 8.88 -22.49
CA THR A 135 26.45 8.46 -23.26
C THR A 135 27.77 8.92 -22.62
N ASP A 136 27.68 9.54 -21.42
CA ASP A 136 28.82 10.16 -20.73
C ASP A 136 29.34 9.34 -19.54
N GLY A 137 28.88 8.09 -19.38
CA GLY A 137 29.24 7.22 -18.25
C GLY A 137 28.37 7.37 -17.03
N THR A 138 27.29 8.18 -17.06
CA THR A 138 26.35 8.33 -15.93
C THR A 138 25.81 6.99 -15.42
N PRO A 139 25.33 6.04 -16.26
CA PRO A 139 24.80 4.76 -15.79
C PRO A 139 25.82 3.93 -15.01
N GLU A 140 27.05 3.90 -15.48
CA GLU A 140 28.15 3.16 -14.86
C GLU A 140 28.53 3.76 -13.50
N MET A 141 28.46 5.06 -13.38
CA MET A 141 28.74 5.79 -12.13
C MET A 141 27.66 5.59 -11.07
N ILE A 142 26.40 5.34 -11.43
CA ILE A 142 25.32 5.02 -10.48
C ILE A 142 25.67 3.74 -9.69
N GLY A 143 26.18 2.72 -10.39
CA GLY A 143 26.68 1.50 -9.78
C GLY A 143 25.59 0.62 -9.14
N PRO A 144 25.99 -0.47 -8.46
CA PRO A 144 25.07 -1.48 -7.93
C PRO A 144 24.36 -1.06 -6.63
N ASP A 145 24.76 0.04 -6.01
CA ASP A 145 24.19 0.49 -4.72
C ASP A 145 22.77 1.08 -4.86
N PHE A 146 22.37 1.43 -6.10
CA PHE A 146 21.09 2.03 -6.41
C PHE A 146 20.41 1.32 -7.58
N LYS A 147 19.07 1.28 -7.56
CA LYS A 147 18.29 0.73 -8.68
C LYS A 147 18.36 1.69 -9.86
N LEU A 148 18.80 1.18 -11.01
CA LEU A 148 18.83 1.90 -12.28
C LEU A 148 17.79 1.33 -13.23
N LEU A 149 16.92 2.19 -13.74
CA LEU A 149 15.97 1.91 -14.81
C LEU A 149 16.44 2.62 -16.10
N ARG A 150 16.05 2.09 -17.24
CA ARG A 150 16.31 2.70 -18.55
C ARG A 150 15.00 3.04 -19.23
N SER A 151 14.88 4.27 -19.70
CA SER A 151 13.72 4.76 -20.44
C SER A 151 14.15 5.39 -21.76
N GLU A 152 13.17 5.71 -22.58
CA GLU A 152 13.40 6.64 -23.68
C GLU A 152 13.77 8.03 -23.14
N LYS A 153 14.54 8.78 -23.94
CA LYS A 153 14.93 10.15 -23.63
C LYS A 153 13.69 11.03 -23.43
N GLY A 154 13.67 11.76 -22.35
CA GLY A 154 12.64 12.73 -22.02
C GLY A 154 12.28 12.66 -20.54
N ARG A 155 12.35 13.81 -19.87
CA ARG A 155 12.10 13.88 -18.41
C ARG A 155 10.76 13.27 -18.03
N ALA A 156 9.70 13.53 -18.79
CA ALA A 156 8.39 12.96 -18.55
C ALA A 156 8.39 11.43 -18.64
N ASN A 157 9.02 10.85 -19.66
CA ASN A 157 9.12 9.40 -19.84
C ASN A 157 9.88 8.75 -18.67
N GLN A 158 10.98 9.36 -18.26
CA GLN A 158 11.77 8.89 -17.13
C GLN A 158 11.00 8.95 -15.82
N MET A 159 10.31 10.06 -15.55
CA MET A 159 9.50 10.23 -14.33
C MET A 159 8.32 9.25 -14.29
N ASN A 160 7.62 9.05 -15.42
CA ASN A 160 6.50 8.12 -15.51
C ASN A 160 6.96 6.68 -15.28
N LEU A 161 8.04 6.24 -15.96
CA LEU A 161 8.60 4.91 -15.74
C LEU A 161 9.04 4.70 -14.29
N GLY A 162 9.68 5.71 -13.69
CA GLY A 162 10.06 5.65 -12.28
C GLY A 162 8.86 5.54 -11.35
N ALA A 163 7.75 6.23 -11.67
CA ALA A 163 6.51 6.14 -10.91
C ALA A 163 5.84 4.76 -11.05
N GLU A 164 5.80 4.19 -12.26
CA GLU A 164 5.24 2.87 -12.54
C GLU A 164 6.01 1.75 -11.84
N GLU A 165 7.34 1.84 -11.80
CA GLU A 165 8.24 0.83 -11.22
C GLU A 165 8.49 1.01 -9.71
N SER A 166 7.89 2.02 -9.09
CA SER A 166 8.06 2.35 -7.68
C SER A 166 7.05 1.63 -6.78
N HIS A 167 7.44 1.38 -5.52
CA HIS A 167 6.63 0.69 -4.52
C HIS A 167 6.29 1.56 -3.30
N GLY A 168 6.61 2.86 -3.36
CA GLY A 168 6.33 3.81 -2.30
C GLY A 168 4.89 4.32 -2.30
N ASP A 169 4.41 4.71 -1.13
CA ASP A 169 3.11 5.37 -0.96
C ASP A 169 3.16 6.85 -1.37
N ILE A 170 4.37 7.42 -1.36
CA ILE A 170 4.68 8.79 -1.78
C ILE A 170 5.79 8.74 -2.81
N LEU A 171 5.58 9.43 -3.93
CA LEU A 171 6.58 9.62 -4.96
C LEU A 171 7.26 10.97 -4.75
N PHE A 172 8.58 10.95 -4.60
CA PHE A 172 9.40 12.16 -4.51
C PHE A 172 10.28 12.25 -5.76
N PHE A 173 9.95 13.17 -6.65
CA PHE A 173 10.73 13.45 -7.84
C PHE A 173 11.85 14.44 -7.49
N LEU A 174 13.09 14.05 -7.75
CA LEU A 174 14.29 14.81 -7.40
C LEU A 174 15.17 14.97 -8.64
N HIS A 175 15.61 16.19 -8.94
CA HIS A 175 16.57 16.44 -10.00
C HIS A 175 17.98 16.11 -9.54
N CYS A 176 18.82 15.62 -10.47
CA CYS A 176 20.17 15.16 -10.15
C CYS A 176 21.12 16.29 -9.71
N ASP A 177 20.82 17.52 -10.03
CA ASP A 177 21.54 18.74 -9.68
C ASP A 177 21.00 19.46 -8.44
N SER A 178 19.97 18.90 -7.79
CA SER A 178 19.35 19.53 -6.63
C SER A 178 20.09 19.21 -5.33
N GLU A 179 19.97 20.11 -4.36
CA GLU A 179 20.35 19.86 -2.99
C GLU A 179 19.16 19.38 -2.14
N LEU A 180 19.36 18.35 -1.34
CA LEU A 180 18.34 17.88 -0.42
C LEU A 180 18.26 18.78 0.81
N PRO A 181 17.05 19.19 1.22
CA PRO A 181 16.88 19.92 2.47
C PRO A 181 17.22 19.03 3.68
N PRO A 182 17.43 19.61 4.86
CA PRO A 182 17.61 18.83 6.08
C PRO A 182 16.39 17.95 6.38
N ARG A 183 16.65 16.65 6.65
CA ARG A 183 15.60 15.66 7.00
C ARG A 183 14.44 15.57 5.98
N PRO A 184 14.73 15.36 4.67
CA PRO A 184 13.73 15.46 3.63
C PRO A 184 12.59 14.44 3.80
N LEU A 185 12.89 13.22 4.23
CA LEU A 185 11.87 12.16 4.38
C LEU A 185 10.88 12.46 5.52
N GLU A 186 11.35 13.04 6.61
CA GLU A 186 10.51 13.46 7.72
C GLU A 186 9.57 14.60 7.30
N GLU A 187 10.10 15.57 6.58
CA GLU A 187 9.33 16.69 6.07
C GLU A 187 8.27 16.27 5.07
N ILE A 188 8.62 15.41 4.11
CA ILE A 188 7.67 14.82 3.17
C ILE A 188 6.54 14.09 3.92
N ARG A 189 6.87 13.22 4.89
CA ARG A 189 5.86 12.51 5.68
C ARG A 189 4.96 13.46 6.47
N ARG A 190 5.52 14.55 6.99
CA ARG A 190 4.77 15.56 7.74
C ARG A 190 3.74 16.27 6.85
N VAL A 191 4.17 16.77 5.69
CA VAL A 191 3.32 17.54 4.78
C VAL A 191 2.28 16.66 4.11
N MET A 192 2.67 15.48 3.66
CA MET A 192 1.79 14.56 2.93
C MET A 192 0.72 13.87 3.81
N LYS A 193 0.65 14.16 5.10
CA LYS A 193 -0.49 13.74 5.94
C LYS A 193 -1.78 14.45 5.53
N ASP A 194 -1.67 15.73 5.20
CA ASP A 194 -2.82 16.61 4.98
C ASP A 194 -2.92 17.09 3.53
N HIS A 195 -1.91 16.81 2.70
CA HIS A 195 -1.83 17.24 1.31
C HIS A 195 -1.57 16.05 0.37
N SER A 196 -2.11 16.11 -0.84
CA SER A 196 -1.89 15.11 -1.89
C SER A 196 -0.70 15.42 -2.80
N ALA A 197 -0.17 16.64 -2.76
CA ALA A 197 1.00 17.07 -3.49
C ALA A 197 1.70 18.23 -2.75
N GLY A 198 2.98 18.43 -3.02
CA GLY A 198 3.78 19.53 -2.47
C GLY A 198 5.11 19.67 -3.20
N CYS A 199 5.83 20.74 -2.94
CA CYS A 199 7.20 20.94 -3.40
C CYS A 199 8.04 21.52 -2.25
N PHE A 200 9.34 21.31 -2.35
CA PHE A 200 10.31 22.08 -1.55
C PHE A 200 10.55 23.42 -2.25
N GLY A 201 10.55 24.52 -1.48
CA GLY A 201 10.86 25.88 -1.94
C GLY A 201 12.28 26.28 -1.63
#